data_7c045589e1260ec468eeb69f3515567d
#
_entry.id   7c045589e1260ec468eeb69f3515567d
#
_cell.length_a   1.000
_cell.length_b   1.000
_cell.length_c   1.000
_cell.angle_alpha   90.00
_cell.angle_beta   90.00
_cell.angle_gamma   90.00
#
_symmetry.space_group_name_H-M   'P 1'
#
loop_
_entity.id
_entity.type
_entity.pdbx_description
1 polymer ?
#
loop_
_entity_poly.entity_id
_entity_poly.type
_entity_poly.pdbx_seq_one_letter_code
_entity_poly.pdbx_strand_id
1 'polypeptide(L)'
;MGSNMMRQAVPLLRSEAPIVGTGIERQLVRDSRTQITAEGDGVVDFVDATTIRILYDRTEDEEFVSFEPALKEYRIPKFRKTNQNMTIDLRPICDKGQRVKKGDILTEGYSTEKGELALGKNLLVAYMPWKGYNYEDAIVLNERVVREDLLTSVHVEEYSLEVRETKRGMEELTSDLSLIHISEPTRLR
;
A
#
# COMPACT_ATOMS: atom_id res chain seq x y z
N MET A 1 15.84 18.21 5.87
CA MET A 1 15.65 17.04 6.75
C MET A 1 14.23 16.45 6.60
N GLY A 2 13.14 17.16 6.93
CA GLY A 2 11.76 16.62 6.85
C GLY A 2 11.36 16.01 5.51
N SER A 3 11.61 16.68 4.39
CA SER A 3 11.31 16.13 3.05
C SER A 3 12.08 14.84 2.75
N ASN A 4 13.31 14.71 3.23
CA ASN A 4 14.08 13.50 3.06
C ASN A 4 13.52 12.35 3.91
N MET A 5 13.08 12.62 5.12
CA MET A 5 12.46 11.62 6.00
C MET A 5 11.11 11.12 5.48
N MET A 6 10.28 12.00 4.90
CA MET A 6 9.02 11.60 4.27
C MET A 6 9.21 10.58 3.14
N ARG A 7 10.30 10.69 2.38
CA ARG A 7 10.63 9.75 1.29
C ARG A 7 11.13 8.38 1.76
N GLN A 8 11.45 8.23 3.04
CA GLN A 8 11.92 6.99 3.66
C GLN A 8 10.80 6.26 4.41
N ALA A 9 9.58 6.79 4.41
CA ALA A 9 8.46 6.19 5.08
C ALA A 9 8.08 4.84 4.46
N VAL A 10 7.76 3.88 5.34
CA VAL A 10 7.30 2.56 4.95
C VAL A 10 5.79 2.50 5.03
N PRO A 11 5.06 2.02 4.00
CA PRO A 11 3.63 1.84 4.07
C PRO A 11 3.23 0.87 5.19
N LEU A 12 2.40 1.32 6.09
CA LEU A 12 1.89 0.53 7.21
C LEU A 12 0.55 -0.14 6.84
N LEU A 13 0.20 -1.22 7.54
CA LEU A 13 -1.12 -1.86 7.41
C LEU A 13 -2.26 -0.88 7.72
N ARG A 14 -2.07 -0.05 8.74
CA ARG A 14 -3.00 1.01 9.13
C ARG A 14 -2.21 2.26 9.47
N SER A 15 -2.18 3.19 8.57
CA SER A 15 -1.60 4.52 8.79
C SER A 15 -2.60 5.46 9.46
N GLU A 16 -2.13 6.58 9.98
CA GLU A 16 -2.95 7.65 10.55
C GLU A 16 -2.54 8.99 9.95
N ALA A 17 -3.52 9.84 9.69
CA ALA A 17 -3.28 11.21 9.27
C ALA A 17 -2.52 11.97 10.37
N PRO A 18 -1.56 12.83 10.03
CA PRO A 18 -0.79 13.59 11.01
C PRO A 18 -1.70 14.61 11.74
N ILE A 19 -1.53 14.71 13.06
CA ILE A 19 -2.25 15.71 13.87
C ILE A 19 -1.82 17.11 13.47
N VAL A 20 -0.52 17.28 13.17
CA VAL A 20 0.06 18.53 12.69
C VAL A 20 0.56 18.32 11.28
N GLY A 21 -0.07 18.99 10.32
CA GLY A 21 0.25 18.91 8.91
C GLY A 21 0.77 20.24 8.36
N THR A 22 1.27 20.19 7.14
CA THR A 22 1.74 21.37 6.39
C THR A 22 0.66 22.00 5.51
N GLY A 23 -0.47 21.26 5.30
CA GLY A 23 -1.58 21.63 4.42
C GLY A 23 -1.45 21.16 2.98
N ILE A 24 -0.32 20.56 2.59
CA ILE A 24 -0.09 20.05 1.24
C ILE A 24 -0.48 18.57 1.09
N GLU A 25 -0.76 17.88 2.17
CA GLU A 25 -0.98 16.44 2.24
C GLU A 25 -2.11 15.97 1.32
N ARG A 26 -3.22 16.71 1.28
CA ARG A 26 -4.37 16.40 0.40
C ARG A 26 -4.04 16.57 -1.07
N GLN A 27 -3.29 17.62 -1.39
CA GLN A 27 -2.88 17.85 -2.77
C GLN A 27 -1.91 16.78 -3.25
N LEU A 28 -0.95 16.39 -2.43
CA LEU A 28 -0.01 15.31 -2.75
C LEU A 28 -0.72 13.99 -3.05
N VAL A 29 -1.72 13.62 -2.25
CA VAL A 29 -2.51 12.40 -2.47
C VAL A 29 -3.30 12.47 -3.76
N ARG A 30 -3.96 13.60 -4.03
CA ARG A 30 -4.71 13.81 -5.28
C ARG A 30 -3.80 13.74 -6.51
N ASP A 31 -2.67 14.40 -6.47
CA ASP A 31 -1.74 14.50 -7.60
C ASP A 31 -1.01 13.18 -7.85
N SER A 32 -0.75 12.39 -6.79
CA SER A 32 -0.12 11.07 -6.89
C SER A 32 -1.04 10.01 -7.52
N ARG A 33 -2.35 10.23 -7.54
CA ARG A 33 -3.38 9.30 -8.04
C ARG A 33 -3.28 7.90 -7.41
N THR A 34 -2.84 7.82 -6.17
CA THR A 34 -2.74 6.56 -5.43
C THR A 34 -4.10 6.04 -4.99
N GLN A 35 -5.08 6.93 -4.82
CA GLN A 35 -6.46 6.59 -4.48
C GLN A 35 -7.33 6.56 -5.74
N ILE A 36 -8.37 5.75 -5.70
CA ILE A 36 -9.42 5.75 -6.73
C ILE A 36 -10.44 6.82 -6.33
N THR A 37 -10.73 7.73 -7.26
CA THR A 37 -11.70 8.80 -7.08
C THR A 37 -12.82 8.68 -8.10
N ALA A 38 -14.00 9.13 -7.74
CA ALA A 38 -15.15 9.18 -8.65
C ALA A 38 -14.89 10.18 -9.79
N GLU A 39 -15.14 9.78 -11.03
CA GLU A 39 -14.93 10.61 -12.23
C GLU A 39 -16.13 11.51 -12.54
N GLY A 40 -17.29 11.17 -12.03
CA GLY A 40 -18.55 11.91 -12.21
C GLY A 40 -19.48 11.74 -11.02
N ASP A 41 -20.63 12.36 -11.10
CA ASP A 41 -21.71 12.19 -10.14
C ASP A 41 -22.45 10.90 -10.44
N GLY A 42 -22.80 10.12 -9.39
CA GLY A 42 -23.44 8.83 -9.59
C GLY A 42 -23.80 8.12 -8.29
N VAL A 43 -24.18 6.87 -8.44
CA VAL A 43 -24.56 5.99 -7.32
C VAL A 43 -23.73 4.72 -7.36
N VAL A 44 -23.25 4.31 -6.20
CA VAL A 44 -22.51 3.06 -6.03
C VAL A 44 -23.47 1.88 -6.12
N ASP A 45 -23.34 1.08 -7.18
CA ASP A 45 -24.17 -0.11 -7.41
C ASP A 45 -23.68 -1.33 -6.62
N PHE A 46 -22.37 -1.53 -6.64
CA PHE A 46 -21.75 -2.70 -6.01
C PHE A 46 -20.39 -2.36 -5.40
N VAL A 47 -20.11 -2.91 -4.21
CA VAL A 47 -18.82 -2.80 -3.53
C VAL A 47 -18.45 -4.15 -2.93
N ASP A 48 -17.24 -4.58 -3.19
CA ASP A 48 -16.57 -5.63 -2.43
C ASP A 48 -15.09 -5.26 -2.17
N ALA A 49 -14.32 -6.15 -1.56
CA ALA A 49 -12.92 -5.90 -1.22
C ALA A 49 -12.02 -5.62 -2.44
N THR A 50 -12.42 -6.04 -3.64
CA THR A 50 -11.60 -6.01 -4.86
C THR A 50 -12.19 -5.15 -5.96
N THR A 51 -13.48 -4.82 -5.88
CA THR A 51 -14.21 -4.19 -6.98
C THR A 51 -15.23 -3.18 -6.46
N ILE A 52 -15.26 -2.01 -7.08
CA ILE A 52 -16.31 -1.00 -6.91
C ILE A 52 -16.97 -0.78 -8.28
N ARG A 53 -18.30 -0.82 -8.35
CA ARG A 53 -19.06 -0.44 -9.53
C ARG A 53 -19.91 0.77 -9.22
N ILE A 54 -19.82 1.77 -10.11
CA ILE A 54 -20.56 3.02 -9.98
C ILE A 54 -21.38 3.22 -11.25
N LEU A 55 -22.66 3.52 -11.07
CA LEU A 55 -23.54 3.98 -12.13
C LEU A 55 -23.50 5.51 -12.12
N TYR A 56 -22.90 6.09 -13.14
CA TYR A 56 -22.79 7.54 -13.30
C TYR A 56 -24.05 8.14 -13.89
N ASP A 57 -24.47 9.27 -13.32
CA ASP A 57 -25.54 10.09 -13.86
C ASP A 57 -24.98 10.79 -15.13
N ARG A 58 -25.61 10.53 -16.28
CA ARG A 58 -25.22 11.15 -17.55
C ARG A 58 -26.36 11.99 -18.09
N THR A 59 -26.01 13.11 -18.74
CA THR A 59 -26.95 13.89 -19.55
C THR A 59 -27.10 13.22 -20.92
N GLU A 60 -28.23 13.47 -21.59
CA GLU A 60 -28.50 12.92 -22.94
C GLU A 60 -27.38 13.30 -23.95
N ASP A 61 -26.82 14.51 -23.82
CA ASP A 61 -25.70 14.97 -24.66
C ASP A 61 -24.41 14.20 -24.39
N GLU A 62 -24.11 13.89 -23.12
CA GLU A 62 -22.94 13.10 -22.73
C GLU A 62 -23.08 11.64 -23.16
N GLU A 63 -24.28 11.08 -23.12
CA GLU A 63 -24.54 9.71 -23.55
C GLU A 63 -24.35 9.55 -25.07
N PHE A 64 -24.68 10.59 -25.83
CA PHE A 64 -24.48 10.59 -27.28
C PHE A 64 -23.01 10.74 -27.71
N VAL A 65 -22.22 11.49 -26.95
CA VAL A 65 -20.79 11.77 -27.25
C VAL A 65 -19.85 10.73 -26.66
N SER A 66 -20.21 10.13 -25.53
CA SER A 66 -19.34 9.18 -24.79
C SER A 66 -19.57 7.74 -25.28
N PHE A 67 -18.50 7.08 -25.72
CA PHE A 67 -18.50 5.65 -26.03
C PHE A 67 -18.32 4.74 -24.78
N GLU A 68 -18.12 5.34 -23.60
CA GLU A 68 -17.94 4.57 -22.36
C GLU A 68 -19.30 4.16 -21.77
N PRO A 69 -19.44 2.97 -21.16
CA PRO A 69 -20.67 2.58 -20.49
C PRO A 69 -20.93 3.47 -19.25
N ALA A 70 -22.21 3.74 -18.94
CA ALA A 70 -22.58 4.50 -17.74
C ALA A 70 -22.18 3.76 -16.43
N LEU A 71 -22.15 2.43 -16.46
CA LEU A 71 -21.66 1.60 -15.37
C LEU A 71 -20.16 1.41 -15.51
N LYS A 72 -19.38 1.98 -14.59
CA LYS A 72 -17.92 1.85 -14.55
C LYS A 72 -17.48 0.95 -13.41
N GLU A 73 -16.56 0.03 -13.73
CA GLU A 73 -15.96 -0.89 -12.76
C GLU A 73 -14.53 -0.45 -12.42
N TYR A 74 -14.27 -0.30 -11.13
CA TYR A 74 -12.94 -0.01 -10.59
C TYR A 74 -12.41 -1.23 -9.85
N ARG A 75 -11.23 -1.70 -10.24
CA ARG A 75 -10.54 -2.79 -9.56
C ARG A 75 -9.61 -2.25 -8.51
N ILE A 76 -9.73 -2.76 -7.29
CA ILE A 76 -8.95 -2.36 -6.13
C ILE A 76 -7.72 -3.27 -6.03
N PRO A 77 -6.49 -2.74 -6.11
CA PRO A 77 -5.28 -3.54 -5.92
C PRO A 77 -5.18 -4.02 -4.47
N LYS A 78 -4.89 -5.32 -4.33
CA LYS A 78 -4.67 -6.00 -3.04
C LYS A 78 -3.26 -6.54 -2.98
N PHE A 79 -2.51 -6.18 -1.94
CA PHE A 79 -1.15 -6.66 -1.65
C PHE A 79 -0.22 -6.71 -2.88
N ARG A 80 -0.37 -5.74 -3.79
CA ARG A 80 0.47 -5.65 -4.97
C ARG A 80 1.88 -5.21 -4.58
N LYS A 81 2.90 -5.98 -4.98
CA LYS A 81 4.30 -5.68 -4.75
C LYS A 81 4.71 -4.37 -5.44
N THR A 82 5.49 -3.55 -4.75
CA THR A 82 6.19 -2.39 -5.31
C THR A 82 7.64 -2.72 -5.64
N ASN A 83 8.34 -1.82 -6.34
CA ASN A 83 9.75 -1.99 -6.68
C ASN A 83 10.68 -2.09 -5.45
N GLN A 84 10.27 -1.54 -4.31
CA GLN A 84 11.00 -1.62 -3.04
C GLN A 84 10.52 -2.76 -2.14
N ASN A 85 9.86 -3.78 -2.71
CA ASN A 85 9.33 -4.92 -2.00
C ASN A 85 8.28 -4.58 -0.92
N MET A 86 7.69 -3.39 -0.99
CA MET A 86 6.55 -2.99 -0.18
C MET A 86 5.24 -3.45 -0.82
N THR A 87 4.13 -3.30 -0.13
CA THR A 87 2.81 -3.66 -0.65
C THR A 87 1.90 -2.46 -0.81
N ILE A 88 1.16 -2.43 -1.91
CA ILE A 88 0.01 -1.56 -2.12
C ILE A 88 -1.23 -2.36 -1.78
N ASP A 89 -1.95 -1.93 -0.76
CA ASP A 89 -3.24 -2.48 -0.37
C ASP A 89 -4.24 -1.34 -0.20
N LEU A 90 -5.28 -1.33 -1.04
CA LEU A 90 -6.35 -0.37 -0.95
C LEU A 90 -7.62 -1.06 -0.45
N ARG A 91 -8.43 -0.32 0.30
CA ARG A 91 -9.73 -0.76 0.80
C ARG A 91 -10.82 0.22 0.39
N PRO A 92 -12.02 -0.24 0.06
CA PRO A 92 -13.14 0.66 -0.23
C PRO A 92 -13.59 1.36 1.04
N ILE A 93 -14.05 2.60 0.90
CA ILE A 93 -14.64 3.42 1.97
C ILE A 93 -16.08 3.81 1.67
N CYS A 94 -16.56 3.52 0.46
CA CYS A 94 -17.93 3.78 0.05
C CYS A 94 -18.84 2.58 0.31
N ASP A 95 -20.10 2.84 0.58
CA ASP A 95 -21.12 1.84 0.79
C ASP A 95 -22.01 1.67 -0.43
N LYS A 96 -22.59 0.47 -0.61
CA LYS A 96 -23.55 0.21 -1.67
C LYS A 96 -24.78 1.13 -1.53
N GLY A 97 -25.17 1.78 -2.64
CA GLY A 97 -26.28 2.74 -2.69
C GLY A 97 -25.89 4.16 -2.27
N GLN A 98 -24.67 4.39 -1.87
CA GLN A 98 -24.16 5.73 -1.57
C GLN A 98 -24.09 6.58 -2.83
N ARG A 99 -24.54 7.84 -2.71
CA ARG A 99 -24.38 8.83 -3.77
C ARG A 99 -23.00 9.46 -3.67
N VAL A 100 -22.28 9.49 -4.80
CA VAL A 100 -20.93 10.05 -4.91
C VAL A 100 -20.92 11.20 -5.89
N LYS A 101 -20.04 12.15 -5.65
CA LYS A 101 -19.81 13.31 -6.53
C LYS A 101 -18.46 13.19 -7.21
N LYS A 102 -18.29 13.89 -8.30
CA LYS A 102 -17.02 13.98 -9.01
C LYS A 102 -15.89 14.41 -8.06
N GLY A 103 -14.86 13.59 -7.97
CA GLY A 103 -13.69 13.82 -7.11
C GLY A 103 -13.79 13.22 -5.70
N ASP A 104 -14.92 12.59 -5.33
CA ASP A 104 -15.04 11.88 -4.07
C ASP A 104 -14.08 10.68 -4.04
N ILE A 105 -13.48 10.43 -2.89
CA ILE A 105 -12.54 9.34 -2.69
C ILE A 105 -13.30 8.05 -2.44
N LEU A 106 -12.98 7.01 -3.20
CA LEU A 106 -13.63 5.70 -3.13
C LEU A 106 -12.83 4.68 -2.34
N THR A 107 -11.52 4.88 -2.24
CA THR A 107 -10.62 3.91 -1.60
C THR A 107 -9.64 4.61 -0.66
N GLU A 108 -9.26 3.91 0.39
CA GLU A 108 -8.19 4.27 1.32
C GLU A 108 -7.13 3.17 1.40
N GLY A 109 -5.97 3.51 1.95
CA GLY A 109 -4.83 2.63 2.16
C GLY A 109 -3.58 3.16 1.47
N TYR A 110 -2.49 2.41 1.56
CA TYR A 110 -1.20 2.79 1.00
C TYR A 110 -0.78 4.21 1.43
N SER A 111 -0.56 4.37 2.74
CA SER A 111 -0.13 5.66 3.34
C SER A 111 -1.10 6.82 3.12
N THR A 112 -2.39 6.53 3.09
CA THR A 112 -3.44 7.55 3.00
C THR A 112 -4.56 7.28 4.00
N GLU A 113 -5.10 8.34 4.62
CA GLU A 113 -6.26 8.31 5.48
C GLU A 113 -7.10 9.56 5.26
N LYS A 114 -8.41 9.40 5.09
CA LYS A 114 -9.38 10.52 4.89
C LYS A 114 -8.97 11.50 3.77
N GLY A 115 -8.31 10.97 2.73
CA GLY A 115 -7.82 11.77 1.63
C GLY A 115 -6.56 12.59 1.91
N GLU A 116 -5.89 12.35 3.02
CA GLU A 116 -4.64 12.98 3.39
C GLU A 116 -3.49 11.96 3.40
N LEU A 117 -2.28 12.44 3.20
CA LEU A 117 -1.09 11.63 3.27
C LEU A 117 -0.83 11.22 4.73
N ALA A 118 -0.80 9.91 4.97
CA ALA A 118 -0.62 9.29 6.27
C ALA A 118 0.61 8.36 6.23
N LEU A 119 1.78 8.87 6.57
CA LEU A 119 3.04 8.15 6.43
C LEU A 119 3.42 7.29 7.64
N GLY A 120 2.65 7.34 8.71
CA GLY A 120 2.98 6.64 9.95
C GLY A 120 1.84 6.64 10.96
N LYS A 121 2.19 6.64 12.24
CA LYS A 121 1.30 6.67 13.39
C LYS A 121 1.59 7.85 14.30
N ASN A 122 0.56 8.40 14.91
CA ASN A 122 0.70 9.39 15.97
C ASN A 122 0.99 8.66 17.29
N LEU A 123 2.18 8.84 17.85
CA LEU A 123 2.60 8.21 19.10
C LEU A 123 2.83 9.27 20.18
N LEU A 124 2.45 8.96 21.42
CA LEU A 124 2.81 9.76 22.58
C LEU A 124 4.28 9.50 22.91
N VAL A 125 5.11 10.54 22.89
CA VAL A 125 6.56 10.47 23.10
C VAL A 125 6.95 11.27 24.34
N ALA A 126 7.80 10.66 25.19
CA ALA A 126 8.48 11.37 26.27
C ALA A 126 9.97 11.55 25.94
N TYR A 127 10.45 12.79 25.93
CA TYR A 127 11.85 13.13 25.71
C TYR A 127 12.58 13.16 27.06
N MET A 128 13.12 12.03 27.48
CA MET A 128 13.82 11.90 28.75
C MET A 128 14.82 10.73 28.73
N PRO A 129 15.91 10.78 29.50
CA PRO A 129 16.74 9.58 29.73
C PRO A 129 15.95 8.51 30.48
N TRP A 130 16.04 7.26 30.02
CA TRP A 130 15.36 6.14 30.65
C TRP A 130 16.33 5.02 31.00
N LYS A 131 16.88 5.06 32.21
CA LYS A 131 17.77 3.99 32.76
C LYS A 131 18.93 3.58 31.83
N GLY A 132 19.35 4.47 30.93
CA GLY A 132 20.39 4.21 29.93
C GLY A 132 19.95 3.40 28.70
N TYR A 133 18.70 2.89 28.64
CA TYR A 133 18.21 2.08 27.53
C TYR A 133 17.95 2.87 26.24
N ASN A 134 17.88 4.18 26.33
CA ASN A 134 17.73 5.09 25.20
C ASN A 134 18.99 5.93 24.95
N TYR A 135 20.16 5.39 25.23
CA TYR A 135 21.45 6.03 24.98
C TYR A 135 21.70 6.17 23.46
N GLU A 136 22.22 7.29 23.03
CA GLU A 136 22.41 7.68 21.61
C GLU A 136 21.10 7.64 20.80
N ASP A 137 21.03 6.82 19.76
CA ASP A 137 19.89 6.70 18.84
C ASP A 137 18.88 5.61 19.27
N ALA A 138 19.06 5.02 20.44
CA ALA A 138 18.16 3.99 20.95
C ALA A 138 16.82 4.60 21.40
N ILE A 139 15.74 3.90 21.12
CA ILE A 139 14.37 4.28 21.47
C ILE A 139 13.74 3.14 22.28
N VAL A 140 13.17 3.46 23.44
CA VAL A 140 12.38 2.53 24.23
C VAL A 140 10.94 2.60 23.79
N LEU A 141 10.38 1.46 23.38
CA LEU A 141 9.00 1.34 22.94
C LEU A 141 8.15 0.60 23.97
N ASN A 142 6.88 1.00 24.07
CA ASN A 142 5.90 0.24 24.83
C ASN A 142 5.51 -1.03 24.05
N GLU A 143 5.33 -2.15 24.76
CA GLU A 143 4.88 -3.42 24.18
C GLU A 143 3.56 -3.31 23.38
N ARG A 144 2.73 -2.37 23.73
CA ARG A 144 1.49 -2.05 23.01
C ARG A 144 1.71 -1.83 21.52
N VAL A 145 2.84 -1.19 21.14
CA VAL A 145 3.18 -0.90 19.74
C VAL A 145 3.27 -2.19 18.92
N VAL A 146 3.82 -3.25 19.52
CA VAL A 146 3.96 -4.57 18.88
C VAL A 146 2.65 -5.34 18.97
N ARG A 147 2.01 -5.37 20.13
CA ARG A 147 0.79 -6.14 20.36
C ARG A 147 -0.41 -5.66 19.53
N GLU A 148 -0.52 -4.38 19.28
CA GLU A 148 -1.61 -3.76 18.50
C GLU A 148 -1.24 -3.54 17.03
N ASP A 149 -0.10 -4.06 16.56
CA ASP A 149 0.36 -3.94 15.17
C ASP A 149 0.42 -2.49 14.66
N LEU A 150 0.81 -1.53 15.51
CA LEU A 150 0.74 -0.11 15.19
C LEU A 150 1.68 0.29 14.05
N LEU A 151 2.87 -0.32 13.98
CA LEU A 151 3.90 -0.04 12.99
C LEU A 151 4.17 -1.22 12.04
N THR A 152 3.24 -2.16 11.95
CA THR A 152 3.37 -3.36 11.13
C THR A 152 3.26 -3.03 9.65
N SER A 153 4.17 -3.58 8.86
CA SER A 153 4.23 -3.47 7.40
C SER A 153 4.34 -4.85 6.76
N VAL A 154 3.94 -4.96 5.50
CA VAL A 154 4.03 -6.20 4.73
C VAL A 154 5.05 -6.02 3.62
N HIS A 155 6.03 -6.90 3.57
CA HIS A 155 7.07 -6.94 2.55
C HIS A 155 6.88 -8.19 1.69
N VAL A 156 6.99 -8.04 0.37
CA VAL A 156 6.87 -9.15 -0.59
C VAL A 156 8.18 -9.27 -1.35
N GLU A 157 8.86 -10.39 -1.17
CA GLU A 157 10.03 -10.76 -1.93
C GLU A 157 9.67 -11.83 -2.94
N GLU A 158 10.19 -11.71 -4.14
CA GLU A 158 9.95 -12.65 -5.22
C GLU A 158 11.28 -13.29 -5.62
N TYR A 159 11.33 -14.60 -5.53
CA TYR A 159 12.47 -15.39 -5.93
C TYR A 159 12.09 -16.20 -7.16
N SER A 160 12.86 -16.08 -8.24
CA SER A 160 12.71 -16.90 -9.45
C SER A 160 13.89 -17.82 -9.60
N LEU A 161 13.63 -19.08 -9.89
CA LEU A 161 14.64 -20.07 -10.19
C LEU A 161 14.35 -20.67 -11.57
N GLU A 162 15.35 -20.64 -12.45
CA GLU A 162 15.26 -21.26 -13.77
C GLU A 162 16.09 -22.54 -13.80
N VAL A 163 15.47 -23.62 -14.24
CA VAL A 163 16.16 -24.88 -14.53
C VAL A 163 16.50 -24.91 -16.01
N ARG A 164 17.78 -25.04 -16.33
CA ARG A 164 18.29 -24.96 -17.71
C ARG A 164 18.90 -26.27 -18.17
N GLU A 165 18.81 -26.52 -19.46
CA GLU A 165 19.55 -27.60 -20.10
C GLU A 165 20.99 -27.16 -20.34
N THR A 166 21.95 -27.88 -19.76
CA THR A 166 23.38 -27.64 -19.93
C THR A 166 24.01 -28.72 -20.79
N LYS A 167 25.23 -28.51 -21.30
CA LYS A 167 25.99 -29.51 -22.05
C LYS A 167 26.26 -30.79 -21.24
N ARG A 168 26.10 -30.75 -19.91
CA ARG A 168 26.31 -31.88 -18.98
C ARG A 168 25.00 -32.58 -18.57
N GLY A 169 23.84 -32.12 -19.06
CA GLY A 169 22.52 -32.58 -18.72
C GLY A 169 21.61 -31.48 -18.22
N MET A 170 20.37 -31.81 -17.91
CA MET A 170 19.44 -30.88 -17.28
C MET A 170 19.84 -30.61 -15.84
N GLU A 171 19.72 -29.35 -15.44
CA GLU A 171 19.78 -28.97 -14.03
C GLU A 171 18.53 -29.49 -13.33
N GLU A 172 18.65 -29.85 -12.07
CA GLU A 172 17.51 -30.29 -11.25
C GLU A 172 17.56 -29.66 -9.85
N LEU A 173 16.39 -29.49 -9.28
CA LEU A 173 16.24 -29.04 -7.90
C LEU A 173 16.37 -30.25 -6.98
N THR A 174 17.50 -30.37 -6.28
CA THR A 174 17.74 -31.50 -5.37
C THR A 174 18.34 -31.01 -4.06
N SER A 175 18.01 -31.70 -2.97
CA SER A 175 18.68 -31.58 -1.69
C SER A 175 19.90 -32.50 -1.56
N ASP A 176 20.07 -33.45 -2.49
CA ASP A 176 21.15 -34.41 -2.49
C ASP A 176 22.42 -33.76 -3.08
N LEU A 177 23.30 -33.29 -2.20
CA LEU A 177 24.59 -32.73 -2.56
C LEU A 177 25.69 -33.77 -2.34
N SER A 178 26.34 -34.20 -3.42
CA SER A 178 27.53 -35.02 -3.28
C SER A 178 28.73 -34.18 -2.87
N LEU A 179 29.69 -34.77 -2.14
CA LEU A 179 30.90 -34.09 -1.65
C LEU A 179 31.75 -33.42 -2.74
N ILE A 180 31.67 -33.90 -3.99
CA ILE A 180 32.37 -33.33 -5.15
C ILE A 180 31.68 -32.06 -5.72
N HIS A 181 30.45 -31.77 -5.31
CA HIS A 181 29.68 -30.59 -5.75
C HIS A 181 29.62 -29.50 -4.69
N ILE A 182 30.29 -29.67 -3.53
CA ILE A 182 30.38 -28.65 -2.48
C ILE A 182 31.50 -27.67 -2.89
N SER A 183 31.26 -26.89 -3.92
CA SER A 183 31.94 -25.64 -4.15
C SER A 183 31.03 -24.55 -3.56
N GLU A 184 31.34 -24.10 -2.35
CA GLU A 184 30.70 -23.04 -1.58
C GLU A 184 29.16 -23.09 -1.52
N PRO A 185 28.56 -23.31 -0.35
CA PRO A 185 27.11 -23.20 -0.20
C PRO A 185 26.71 -21.74 -0.43
N THR A 186 26.07 -21.48 -1.54
CA THR A 186 25.31 -20.22 -1.70
C THR A 186 24.22 -20.25 -0.64
N ARG A 187 24.48 -19.68 0.52
CA ARG A 187 23.43 -19.47 1.53
C ARG A 187 22.42 -18.50 0.93
N LEU A 188 21.32 -19.04 0.48
CA LEU A 188 20.08 -18.26 0.40
C LEU A 188 19.71 -17.84 1.81
N ARG A 189 19.93 -16.57 2.14
CA ARG A 189 19.44 -15.93 3.35
C ARG A 189 18.07 -15.38 3.08
#